data_613c0a9a162696a45c317c35b34f2fac
#
_entry.id   613c0a9a162696a45c317c35b34f2fac
#
_cell.length_a   1.000
_cell.length_b   1.000
_cell.length_c   1.000
_cell.angle_alpha   90.00
_cell.angle_beta   90.00
_cell.angle_gamma   90.00
#
_symmetry.space_group_name_H-M   'P 1'
#
loop_
_entity.id
_entity.type
_entity.pdbx_description
1 polymer ?
#
loop_
_entity_poly.entity_id
_entity_poly.type
_entity_poly.pdbx_seq_one_letter_code
_entity_poly.pdbx_strand_id
1 'polypeptide(L)'
;MSQKDKEGILFSTEEMNNIMADTMQFSEDKPEIIFGMTFKNAEERRAYFREELRKKLPELKKIEGFPIGSDEDILNLSDPPYYTACPNPWLNLFVEEWEKEKTVLEKEGKRSKDFEVKEPYASDVSEGKNNPIYMAHAYHTKVPHPAIMRYILHYTQPGDIVFDGFAGTGMTGVAANLCGSVNDVSALKEKNVKIGARHGICSDLSPIATLISANYNLPFDVNSFEKKATAILEQVEQELGWMYETEVQGIKGKINYVVWSDVFSCPSCGGEIVLWNESVNLEKQEISSEFLCPHCGTKCTKKNMNKIWETAFDS
;
A
#
# COMPACT_ATOMS: atom_id res chain seq x y z
N MET A 1 3.54 34.85 2.90
CA MET A 1 3.29 33.47 2.42
C MET A 1 1.87 33.11 2.77
N SER A 2 1.02 33.00 1.78
CA SER A 2 -0.42 32.84 1.95
C SER A 2 -0.77 31.36 2.19
N GLN A 3 -1.91 31.14 2.82
CA GLN A 3 -2.46 29.84 3.21
C GLN A 3 -2.71 28.85 2.05
N LYS A 4 -2.39 29.22 0.80
CA LYS A 4 -2.58 28.39 -0.41
C LYS A 4 -1.43 27.45 -0.76
N ASP A 5 -0.28 27.56 -0.10
CA ASP A 5 0.91 26.76 -0.42
C ASP A 5 0.98 25.41 0.36
N LYS A 6 -0.09 25.03 1.07
CA LYS A 6 -0.14 23.80 1.90
C LYS A 6 -0.87 22.61 1.27
N GLU A 7 -1.41 22.73 0.07
CA GLU A 7 -2.24 21.66 -0.55
C GLU A 7 -1.46 20.60 -1.35
N GLY A 8 -0.15 20.48 -1.17
CA GLY A 8 0.67 19.48 -1.88
C GLY A 8 1.47 18.52 -1.01
N ILE A 9 1.42 18.68 0.32
CA ILE A 9 2.18 17.82 1.23
C ILE A 9 1.21 16.79 1.82
N LEU A 10 1.38 15.51 1.45
CA LEU A 10 0.55 14.39 1.93
C LEU A 10 0.57 14.23 3.46
N PHE A 11 1.60 14.76 4.13
CA PHE A 11 1.78 14.75 5.58
C PHE A 11 2.31 16.10 6.05
N SER A 12 1.84 16.60 7.18
CA SER A 12 2.51 17.70 7.86
C SER A 12 3.88 17.23 8.38
N THR A 13 4.83 18.14 8.51
CA THR A 13 6.16 17.83 9.08
C THR A 13 6.06 17.22 10.49
N GLU A 14 5.02 17.55 11.22
CA GLU A 14 4.74 17.06 12.57
C GLU A 14 4.16 15.63 12.54
N GLU A 15 3.29 15.31 11.58
CA GLU A 15 2.80 13.94 11.34
C GLU A 15 3.92 13.02 10.85
N MET A 16 4.79 13.50 9.95
CA MET A 16 5.99 12.76 9.52
C MET A 16 6.95 12.50 10.69
N ASN A 17 7.19 13.49 11.53
CA ASN A 17 8.06 13.32 12.69
C ASN A 17 7.46 12.38 13.74
N ASN A 18 6.15 12.35 13.91
CA ASN A 18 5.47 11.41 14.81
C ASN A 18 5.47 9.98 14.24
N ILE A 19 5.24 9.81 12.95
CA ILE A 19 5.38 8.51 12.26
C ILE A 19 6.83 8.02 12.35
N MET A 20 7.82 8.92 12.21
CA MET A 20 9.24 8.59 12.35
C MET A 20 9.65 8.26 13.78
N ALA A 21 9.05 8.89 14.79
CA ALA A 21 9.36 8.64 16.19
C ALA A 21 8.78 7.33 16.72
N ASP A 22 7.62 6.90 16.22
CA ASP A 22 7.00 5.61 16.54
C ASP A 22 7.56 4.45 15.69
N THR A 23 8.23 4.75 14.58
CA THR A 23 8.92 3.72 13.80
C THR A 23 10.24 3.41 14.52
N MET A 24 10.26 2.31 15.29
CA MET A 24 11.50 1.80 15.87
C MET A 24 12.62 1.86 14.84
N GLN A 25 13.73 2.50 15.19
CA GLN A 25 14.94 2.54 14.36
C GLN A 25 15.49 1.13 14.16
N PHE A 26 15.04 0.46 13.12
CA PHE A 26 15.68 -0.76 12.63
C PHE A 26 16.92 -0.34 11.85
N SER A 27 18.10 -0.37 12.49
CA SER A 27 19.35 -0.21 11.75
C SER A 27 19.69 -1.53 11.08
N GLU A 28 20.21 -1.49 9.86
CA GLU A 28 20.72 -2.69 9.13
C GLU A 28 21.78 -3.46 9.93
N ASP A 29 22.41 -2.81 10.91
CA ASP A 29 23.49 -3.37 11.74
C ASP A 29 23.03 -3.90 13.11
N LYS A 30 21.71 -4.02 13.37
CA LYS A 30 21.23 -4.57 14.64
C LYS A 30 21.14 -6.08 14.58
N PRO A 31 21.63 -6.78 15.63
CA PRO A 31 21.43 -8.22 15.75
C PRO A 31 19.94 -8.58 15.81
N GLU A 32 19.57 -9.62 15.07
CA GLU A 32 18.22 -10.20 15.09
C GLU A 32 18.26 -11.59 15.73
N ILE A 33 17.27 -11.87 16.58
CA ILE A 33 17.09 -13.20 17.18
C ILE A 33 15.78 -13.79 16.67
N ILE A 34 15.85 -14.91 15.97
CA ILE A 34 14.72 -15.58 15.36
C ILE A 34 14.84 -17.08 15.63
N PHE A 35 13.79 -17.68 16.19
CA PHE A 35 13.76 -19.10 16.56
C PHE A 35 14.97 -19.54 17.38
N GLY A 36 15.44 -18.65 18.28
CA GLY A 36 16.61 -18.89 19.12
C GLY A 36 17.97 -18.76 18.42
N MET A 37 18.00 -18.45 17.14
CA MET A 37 19.23 -18.17 16.37
C MET A 37 19.51 -16.67 16.36
N THR A 38 20.79 -16.29 16.51
CA THR A 38 21.23 -14.89 16.50
C THR A 38 21.93 -14.59 15.19
N PHE A 39 21.50 -13.55 14.50
CA PHE A 39 22.09 -13.01 13.27
C PHE A 39 22.67 -11.63 13.54
N LYS A 40 23.75 -11.25 12.87
CA LYS A 40 24.38 -9.94 13.04
C LYS A 40 23.45 -8.81 12.57
N ASN A 41 22.69 -9.08 11.51
CA ASN A 41 21.78 -8.13 10.90
C ASN A 41 20.73 -8.84 10.02
N ALA A 42 19.80 -8.07 9.47
CA ALA A 42 18.76 -8.56 8.58
C ALA A 42 19.29 -9.22 7.31
N GLU A 43 20.44 -8.80 6.79
CA GLU A 43 21.04 -9.38 5.58
C GLU A 43 21.55 -10.81 5.84
N GLU A 44 22.27 -11.03 6.94
CA GLU A 44 22.72 -12.36 7.34
C GLU A 44 21.54 -13.30 7.59
N ARG A 45 20.50 -12.83 8.28
CA ARG A 45 19.26 -13.57 8.48
C ARG A 45 18.62 -13.96 7.14
N ARG A 46 18.47 -12.99 6.24
CA ARG A 46 17.86 -13.19 4.93
C ARG A 46 18.64 -14.19 4.08
N ALA A 47 19.95 -14.08 4.05
CA ALA A 47 20.81 -15.01 3.34
C ALA A 47 20.66 -16.45 3.87
N TYR A 48 20.70 -16.63 5.19
CA TYR A 48 20.53 -17.94 5.82
C TYR A 48 19.17 -18.56 5.49
N PHE A 49 18.09 -17.84 5.72
CA PHE A 49 16.75 -18.39 5.50
C PHE A 49 16.40 -18.57 4.02
N ARG A 50 17.00 -17.81 3.10
CA ARG A 50 16.88 -18.08 1.65
C ARG A 50 17.50 -19.41 1.27
N GLU A 51 18.67 -19.74 1.79
CA GLU A 51 19.29 -21.05 1.56
C GLU A 51 18.46 -22.18 2.16
N GLU A 52 17.90 -21.99 3.35
CA GLU A 52 16.99 -22.97 3.95
C GLU A 52 15.70 -23.11 3.13
N LEU A 53 15.15 -22.03 2.59
CA LEU A 53 14.00 -22.07 1.68
C LEU A 53 14.34 -22.85 0.41
N ARG A 54 15.50 -22.61 -0.20
CA ARG A 54 15.98 -23.31 -1.39
C ARG A 54 15.96 -24.83 -1.18
N LYS A 55 16.44 -25.30 -0.02
CA LYS A 55 16.44 -26.72 0.34
C LYS A 55 15.02 -27.30 0.49
N LYS A 56 14.05 -26.47 0.90
CA LYS A 56 12.65 -26.89 1.12
C LYS A 56 11.79 -26.81 -0.15
N LEU A 57 12.18 -26.04 -1.16
CA LEU A 57 11.39 -25.85 -2.39
C LEU A 57 10.98 -27.17 -3.08
N PRO A 58 11.85 -28.21 -3.20
CA PRO A 58 11.45 -29.47 -3.83
C PRO A 58 10.25 -30.16 -3.15
N GLU A 59 10.14 -30.02 -1.82
CA GLU A 59 8.99 -30.55 -1.07
C GLU A 59 7.78 -29.64 -1.15
N LEU A 60 7.99 -28.34 -1.05
CA LEU A 60 6.90 -27.34 -1.12
C LEU A 60 6.20 -27.35 -2.49
N LYS A 61 6.93 -27.61 -3.56
CA LYS A 61 6.38 -27.74 -4.92
C LYS A 61 5.38 -28.88 -5.10
N LYS A 62 5.33 -29.84 -4.17
CA LYS A 62 4.34 -30.92 -4.17
C LYS A 62 2.98 -30.48 -3.64
N ILE A 63 2.91 -29.30 -3.02
CA ILE A 63 1.66 -28.75 -2.49
C ILE A 63 0.80 -28.29 -3.69
N GLU A 64 -0.46 -28.72 -3.72
CA GLU A 64 -1.41 -28.28 -4.72
C GLU A 64 -1.58 -26.76 -4.70
N GLY A 65 -1.56 -26.13 -5.89
CA GLY A 65 -1.64 -24.67 -6.00
C GLY A 65 -0.31 -23.94 -5.73
N PHE A 66 0.82 -24.66 -5.68
CA PHE A 66 2.13 -23.99 -5.56
C PHE A 66 2.35 -22.98 -6.69
N PRO A 67 2.91 -21.78 -6.42
CA PRO A 67 3.08 -20.71 -7.41
C PRO A 67 3.91 -21.16 -8.63
N ILE A 68 3.51 -20.66 -9.81
CA ILE A 68 4.27 -20.85 -11.05
C ILE A 68 5.42 -19.83 -11.07
N GLY A 69 6.64 -20.30 -11.23
CA GLY A 69 7.84 -19.44 -11.29
C GLY A 69 9.11 -20.28 -11.18
N SER A 70 10.25 -19.66 -11.49
CA SER A 70 11.55 -20.29 -11.21
C SER A 70 11.86 -20.26 -9.71
N ASP A 71 12.74 -21.11 -9.27
CA ASP A 71 13.20 -21.11 -7.87
C ASP A 71 13.84 -19.78 -7.50
N GLU A 72 14.60 -19.19 -8.42
CA GLU A 72 15.24 -17.89 -8.20
C GLU A 72 14.21 -16.75 -8.09
N ASP A 73 13.13 -16.75 -8.86
CA ASP A 73 12.08 -15.75 -8.73
C ASP A 73 11.41 -15.83 -7.36
N ILE A 74 11.08 -17.04 -6.91
CA ILE A 74 10.48 -17.28 -5.58
C ILE A 74 11.42 -16.81 -4.46
N LEU A 75 12.70 -17.15 -4.56
CA LEU A 75 13.71 -16.77 -3.56
C LEU A 75 13.95 -15.27 -3.54
N ASN A 76 14.04 -14.63 -4.72
CA ASN A 76 14.29 -13.20 -4.84
C ASN A 76 13.13 -12.35 -4.33
N LEU A 77 11.90 -12.78 -4.54
CA LEU A 77 10.71 -12.11 -4.02
C LEU A 77 10.51 -12.33 -2.52
N SER A 78 11.16 -13.34 -1.93
CA SER A 78 10.98 -13.70 -0.52
C SER A 78 11.91 -12.93 0.43
N ASP A 79 11.40 -12.60 1.61
CA ASP A 79 12.15 -12.15 2.79
C ASP A 79 11.91 -13.09 3.97
N PRO A 80 12.45 -14.34 3.89
CA PRO A 80 12.19 -15.35 4.89
C PRO A 80 12.95 -15.08 6.22
N PRO A 81 12.41 -15.58 7.33
CA PRO A 81 11.25 -16.47 7.45
C PRO A 81 9.90 -15.74 7.46
N TYR A 82 9.88 -14.42 7.52
CA TYR A 82 8.65 -13.63 7.69
C TYR A 82 7.73 -13.66 6.47
N TYR A 83 8.30 -13.51 5.28
CA TYR A 83 7.57 -13.52 4.02
C TYR A 83 8.19 -14.48 3.01
N THR A 84 7.37 -15.32 2.40
CA THR A 84 7.77 -16.20 1.31
C THR A 84 6.77 -16.09 0.16
N ALA A 85 7.28 -16.01 -1.07
CA ALA A 85 6.47 -16.01 -2.29
C ALA A 85 5.93 -17.42 -2.65
N CYS A 86 5.80 -18.28 -1.65
CA CYS A 86 5.25 -19.63 -1.70
C CYS A 86 4.72 -19.98 -0.30
N PRO A 87 4.08 -21.13 -0.08
CA PRO A 87 3.68 -21.55 1.27
C PRO A 87 4.84 -21.47 2.26
N ASN A 88 4.64 -20.75 3.37
CA ASN A 88 5.71 -20.47 4.35
C ASN A 88 6.00 -21.69 5.22
N PRO A 89 7.19 -22.30 5.12
CA PRO A 89 7.53 -23.49 5.88
C PRO A 89 7.84 -23.24 7.37
N TRP A 90 7.92 -22.00 7.82
CA TRP A 90 8.21 -21.63 9.22
C TRP A 90 6.96 -21.14 9.96
N LEU A 91 5.79 -21.14 9.33
CA LEU A 91 4.57 -20.61 9.96
C LEU A 91 4.28 -21.28 11.31
N ASN A 92 4.44 -22.58 11.41
CA ASN A 92 4.20 -23.30 12.67
C ASN A 92 5.15 -22.85 13.79
N LEU A 93 6.41 -22.53 13.49
CA LEU A 93 7.36 -22.02 14.47
C LEU A 93 6.93 -20.65 15.02
N PHE A 94 6.44 -19.77 14.15
CA PHE A 94 5.87 -18.50 14.60
C PHE A 94 4.65 -18.70 15.50
N VAL A 95 3.74 -19.57 15.10
CA VAL A 95 2.55 -19.88 15.92
C VAL A 95 2.95 -20.41 17.31
N GLU A 96 3.95 -21.28 17.39
CA GLU A 96 4.47 -21.78 18.67
C GLU A 96 5.09 -20.67 19.55
N GLU A 97 5.80 -19.72 18.95
CA GLU A 97 6.35 -18.57 19.67
C GLU A 97 5.24 -17.63 20.17
N TRP A 98 4.26 -17.31 19.32
CA TRP A 98 3.13 -16.48 19.69
C TRP A 98 2.25 -17.10 20.78
N GLU A 99 2.08 -18.42 20.79
CA GLU A 99 1.37 -19.11 21.89
C GLU A 99 2.14 -18.99 23.21
N LYS A 100 3.46 -19.00 23.21
CA LYS A 100 4.27 -18.74 24.39
C LYS A 100 4.13 -17.28 24.87
N GLU A 101 4.12 -16.33 23.93
CA GLU A 101 3.91 -14.91 24.22
C GLU A 101 2.57 -14.66 24.92
N LYS A 102 1.48 -15.31 24.52
CA LYS A 102 0.18 -15.20 25.19
C LYS A 102 0.27 -15.49 26.68
N THR A 103 1.04 -16.49 27.06
CA THR A 103 1.25 -16.84 28.47
C THR A 103 1.96 -15.71 29.25
N VAL A 104 2.86 -14.98 28.61
CA VAL A 104 3.53 -13.81 29.20
C VAL A 104 2.53 -12.67 29.38
N LEU A 105 1.76 -12.35 28.32
CA LEU A 105 0.75 -11.31 28.36
C LEU A 105 -0.34 -11.56 29.41
N GLU A 106 -0.68 -12.82 29.66
CA GLU A 106 -1.62 -13.21 30.74
C GLU A 106 -1.03 -12.90 32.13
N LYS A 107 0.24 -13.25 32.35
CA LYS A 107 0.93 -12.96 33.62
C LYS A 107 1.08 -11.46 33.86
N GLU A 108 1.23 -10.68 32.84
CA GLU A 108 1.31 -9.22 32.89
C GLU A 108 -0.05 -8.53 33.01
N GLY A 109 -1.14 -9.29 32.98
CA GLY A 109 -2.52 -8.75 33.02
C GLY A 109 -2.97 -8.02 31.74
N LYS A 110 -2.19 -8.08 30.69
CA LYS A 110 -2.50 -7.49 29.38
C LYS A 110 -3.53 -8.30 28.60
N ARG A 111 -3.68 -9.57 28.93
CA ARG A 111 -4.60 -10.53 28.34
C ARG A 111 -5.37 -11.29 29.44
N SER A 112 -6.61 -11.70 29.18
CA SER A 112 -7.44 -12.50 30.09
C SER A 112 -7.57 -13.93 29.55
N LYS A 113 -7.52 -14.93 30.42
CA LYS A 113 -7.82 -16.32 30.05
C LYS A 113 -9.29 -16.54 29.72
N ASP A 114 -10.17 -15.82 30.45
CA ASP A 114 -11.61 -16.02 30.42
C ASP A 114 -12.27 -15.01 29.45
N PHE A 115 -11.59 -14.67 28.35
CA PHE A 115 -12.16 -13.79 27.34
C PHE A 115 -13.24 -14.53 26.55
N GLU A 116 -14.42 -13.97 26.52
CA GLU A 116 -15.56 -14.48 25.77
C GLU A 116 -16.24 -13.32 25.04
N VAL A 117 -16.53 -13.51 23.76
CA VAL A 117 -17.34 -12.60 22.98
C VAL A 117 -18.79 -12.95 23.15
N LYS A 118 -19.53 -12.14 23.94
CA LYS A 118 -20.91 -12.41 24.27
C LYS A 118 -21.91 -12.01 23.19
N GLU A 119 -21.59 -10.99 22.43
CA GLU A 119 -22.47 -10.43 21.42
C GLU A 119 -21.67 -10.15 20.12
N PRO A 120 -22.29 -10.27 18.95
CA PRO A 120 -21.65 -9.91 17.70
C PRO A 120 -21.40 -8.40 17.64
N TYR A 121 -20.37 -7.98 16.89
CA TYR A 121 -20.14 -6.58 16.62
C TYR A 121 -21.28 -6.02 15.76
N ALA A 122 -22.09 -5.16 16.33
CA ALA A 122 -23.35 -4.69 15.73
C ALA A 122 -23.35 -3.20 15.36
N SER A 123 -22.20 -2.52 15.47
CA SER A 123 -22.09 -1.12 15.09
C SER A 123 -21.93 -0.98 13.58
N ASP A 124 -22.53 0.06 13.01
CA ASP A 124 -22.26 0.44 11.63
C ASP A 124 -20.82 0.93 11.50
N VAL A 125 -20.10 0.42 10.52
CA VAL A 125 -18.70 0.74 10.28
C VAL A 125 -18.60 1.56 9.00
N SER A 126 -18.44 2.87 9.15
CA SER A 126 -18.20 3.79 8.05
C SER A 126 -16.87 4.49 8.25
N GLU A 127 -15.86 4.11 7.51
CA GLU A 127 -14.55 4.73 7.56
C GLU A 127 -14.22 5.46 6.26
N GLY A 128 -13.68 6.66 6.41
CA GLY A 128 -13.20 7.45 5.27
C GLY A 128 -12.01 6.78 4.57
N LYS A 129 -11.91 7.02 3.26
CA LYS A 129 -10.81 6.51 2.43
C LYS A 129 -9.63 7.49 2.32
N ASN A 130 -9.53 8.45 3.25
CA ASN A 130 -8.54 9.54 3.21
C ASN A 130 -7.28 9.24 4.04
N ASN A 131 -7.23 8.08 4.70
CA ASN A 131 -6.06 7.71 5.49
C ASN A 131 -4.85 7.49 4.58
N PRO A 132 -3.67 8.07 4.92
CA PRO A 132 -2.46 7.95 4.11
C PRO A 132 -2.04 6.50 3.82
N ILE A 133 -2.13 5.61 4.82
CA ILE A 133 -1.83 4.18 4.64
C ILE A 133 -2.79 3.56 3.60
N TYR A 134 -4.08 3.93 3.66
CA TYR A 134 -5.05 3.45 2.67
C TYR A 134 -4.78 4.01 1.27
N MET A 135 -4.36 5.28 1.17
CA MET A 135 -4.16 5.97 -0.11
C MET A 135 -2.82 5.66 -0.78
N ALA A 136 -1.86 5.06 -0.07
CA ALA A 136 -0.51 4.85 -0.59
C ALA A 136 -0.45 4.01 -1.89
N HIS A 137 -1.46 3.19 -2.18
CA HIS A 137 -1.61 2.51 -3.47
C HIS A 137 -3.08 2.18 -3.75
N ALA A 138 -3.42 2.01 -5.02
CA ALA A 138 -4.73 1.52 -5.45
C ALA A 138 -4.75 -0.02 -5.47
N TYR A 139 -5.79 -0.62 -4.89
CA TYR A 139 -6.07 -2.05 -4.97
C TYR A 139 -7.58 -2.30 -4.86
N HIS A 140 -8.09 -3.20 -5.69
CA HIS A 140 -9.51 -3.57 -5.65
C HIS A 140 -9.86 -4.23 -4.31
N THR A 141 -11.06 -3.96 -3.83
CA THR A 141 -11.58 -4.53 -2.57
C THR A 141 -10.83 -4.18 -1.29
N LYS A 142 -9.82 -3.30 -1.34
CA LYS A 142 -9.10 -2.85 -0.14
C LYS A 142 -10.03 -2.16 0.84
N VAL A 143 -10.00 -2.60 2.10
CA VAL A 143 -10.79 -2.03 3.20
C VAL A 143 -9.89 -1.14 4.07
N PRO A 144 -10.32 0.06 4.48
CA PRO A 144 -9.55 0.88 5.41
C PRO A 144 -9.25 0.12 6.71
N HIS A 145 -7.99 0.11 7.13
CA HIS A 145 -7.56 -0.60 8.33
C HIS A 145 -8.30 -0.20 9.62
N PRO A 146 -8.76 1.07 9.83
CA PRO A 146 -9.55 1.39 11.02
C PRO A 146 -10.86 0.62 11.10
N ALA A 147 -11.49 0.33 9.96
CA ALA A 147 -12.68 -0.53 9.93
C ALA A 147 -12.36 -1.95 10.40
N ILE A 148 -11.26 -2.52 9.91
CA ILE A 148 -10.82 -3.87 10.29
C ILE A 148 -10.42 -3.91 11.77
N MET A 149 -9.73 -2.87 12.27
CA MET A 149 -9.33 -2.77 13.67
C MET A 149 -10.53 -2.90 14.64
N ARG A 150 -11.68 -2.32 14.31
CA ARG A 150 -12.89 -2.41 15.16
C ARG A 150 -13.31 -3.86 15.39
N TYR A 151 -13.32 -4.67 14.33
CA TYR A 151 -13.62 -6.10 14.44
C TYR A 151 -12.54 -6.85 15.20
N ILE A 152 -11.26 -6.61 14.90
CA ILE A 152 -10.14 -7.27 15.60
C ILE A 152 -10.18 -6.95 17.09
N LEU A 153 -10.37 -5.70 17.48
CA LEU A 153 -10.44 -5.29 18.88
C LEU A 153 -11.63 -5.92 19.62
N HIS A 154 -12.76 -6.12 18.92
CA HIS A 154 -13.97 -6.72 19.51
C HIS A 154 -13.83 -8.24 19.71
N TYR A 155 -13.27 -8.93 18.72
CA TYR A 155 -13.24 -10.40 18.71
C TYR A 155 -11.98 -11.02 19.28
N THR A 156 -10.96 -10.24 19.59
CA THR A 156 -9.64 -10.75 19.96
C THR A 156 -9.03 -9.99 21.14
N GLN A 157 -7.96 -10.55 21.68
CA GLN A 157 -7.11 -9.94 22.70
C GLN A 157 -5.67 -9.78 22.22
N PRO A 158 -4.83 -8.96 22.90
CA PRO A 158 -3.40 -8.87 22.63
C PRO A 158 -2.73 -10.24 22.49
N GLY A 159 -1.92 -10.40 21.46
CA GLY A 159 -1.23 -11.65 21.14
C GLY A 159 -2.07 -12.71 20.42
N ASP A 160 -3.35 -12.44 20.13
CA ASP A 160 -4.15 -13.36 19.30
C ASP A 160 -3.70 -13.33 17.85
N ILE A 161 -3.96 -14.45 17.17
CA ILE A 161 -3.64 -14.62 15.75
C ILE A 161 -4.87 -14.29 14.93
N VAL A 162 -4.70 -13.40 13.96
CA VAL A 162 -5.71 -13.03 12.97
C VAL A 162 -5.27 -13.59 11.62
N PHE A 163 -6.06 -14.50 11.07
CA PHE A 163 -5.78 -15.09 9.76
C PHE A 163 -6.67 -14.47 8.67
N ASP A 164 -6.05 -14.08 7.57
CA ASP A 164 -6.73 -13.62 6.38
C ASP A 164 -6.16 -14.34 5.15
N GLY A 165 -6.95 -15.27 4.60
CA GLY A 165 -6.57 -16.12 3.46
C GLY A 165 -6.67 -15.42 2.11
N PHE A 166 -7.27 -14.22 2.04
CA PHE A 166 -7.45 -13.40 0.86
C PHE A 166 -7.12 -11.94 1.16
N ALA A 167 -5.98 -11.74 1.83
CA ALA A 167 -5.58 -10.50 2.46
C ALA A 167 -5.35 -9.34 1.48
N GLY A 168 -5.34 -9.62 0.17
CA GLY A 168 -4.99 -8.62 -0.81
C GLY A 168 -3.64 -7.99 -0.47
N THR A 169 -3.63 -6.68 -0.30
CA THR A 169 -2.41 -5.93 0.05
C THR A 169 -2.17 -5.79 1.55
N GLY A 170 -2.79 -6.63 2.40
CA GLY A 170 -2.42 -6.83 3.79
C GLY A 170 -2.95 -5.81 4.79
N MET A 171 -4.07 -5.16 4.51
CA MET A 171 -4.67 -4.22 5.47
C MET A 171 -5.11 -4.89 6.78
N THR A 172 -5.39 -6.19 6.77
CA THR A 172 -5.66 -6.97 7.97
C THR A 172 -4.43 -7.08 8.87
N GLY A 173 -3.25 -7.29 8.30
CA GLY A 173 -1.98 -7.26 9.05
C GLY A 173 -1.70 -5.89 9.65
N VAL A 174 -1.87 -4.82 8.86
CA VAL A 174 -1.75 -3.43 9.34
C VAL A 174 -2.69 -3.18 10.52
N ALA A 175 -3.96 -3.58 10.40
CA ALA A 175 -4.94 -3.43 11.47
C ALA A 175 -4.57 -4.21 12.73
N ALA A 176 -4.08 -5.45 12.58
CA ALA A 176 -3.63 -6.29 13.68
C ALA A 176 -2.46 -5.63 14.46
N ASN A 177 -1.48 -5.08 13.75
CA ASN A 177 -0.37 -4.34 14.34
C ASN A 177 -0.84 -3.06 15.03
N LEU A 178 -1.66 -2.24 14.38
CA LEU A 178 -2.12 -0.95 14.90
C LEU A 178 -3.09 -1.08 16.08
N CYS A 179 -3.67 -2.26 16.33
CA CYS A 179 -4.33 -2.54 17.59
C CYS A 179 -3.39 -2.41 18.82
N GLY A 180 -2.07 -2.36 18.62
CA GLY A 180 -1.07 -2.05 19.63
C GLY A 180 -0.80 -0.55 19.82
N SER A 181 -1.23 0.30 18.90
CA SER A 181 -1.05 1.74 18.96
C SER A 181 -2.12 2.40 19.82
N VAL A 182 -1.71 3.07 20.89
CA VAL A 182 -2.62 3.81 21.78
C VAL A 182 -3.36 4.91 21.01
N ASN A 183 -2.67 5.59 20.11
CA ASN A 183 -3.24 6.71 19.35
C ASN A 183 -4.32 6.21 18.39
N ASP A 184 -4.03 5.17 17.59
CA ASP A 184 -4.97 4.63 16.61
C ASP A 184 -6.19 4.02 17.27
N VAL A 185 -6.01 3.24 18.35
CA VAL A 185 -7.13 2.66 19.08
C VAL A 185 -8.00 3.73 19.75
N SER A 186 -7.38 4.77 20.33
CA SER A 186 -8.12 5.87 20.95
C SER A 186 -8.94 6.67 19.93
N ALA A 187 -8.42 6.84 18.70
CA ALA A 187 -9.12 7.50 17.61
C ALA A 187 -10.41 6.79 17.20
N LEU A 188 -10.48 5.47 17.36
CA LEU A 188 -11.69 4.68 17.07
C LEU A 188 -12.82 4.90 18.08
N LYS A 189 -12.52 5.39 19.29
CA LYS A 189 -13.48 5.61 20.39
C LYS A 189 -14.24 4.34 20.82
N GLU A 190 -13.67 3.18 20.55
CA GLU A 190 -14.24 1.90 21.00
C GLU A 190 -14.11 1.75 22.51
N LYS A 191 -15.13 1.14 23.12
CA LYS A 191 -15.18 0.93 24.57
C LYS A 191 -14.84 -0.50 24.93
N ASN A 192 -14.27 -0.71 26.12
CA ASN A 192 -13.97 -2.03 26.67
C ASN A 192 -13.03 -2.88 25.82
N VAL A 193 -12.13 -2.26 25.03
CA VAL A 193 -11.15 -2.95 24.22
C VAL A 193 -9.78 -2.98 24.92
N LYS A 194 -9.02 -4.05 24.72
CA LYS A 194 -7.65 -4.15 25.20
C LYS A 194 -6.66 -3.76 24.12
N ILE A 195 -5.84 -2.75 24.41
CA ILE A 195 -4.78 -2.28 23.52
C ILE A 195 -3.61 -3.27 23.58
N GLY A 196 -3.10 -3.64 22.44
CA GLY A 196 -1.97 -4.54 22.24
C GLY A 196 -2.00 -5.10 20.83
N ALA A 197 -0.85 -5.33 20.23
CA ALA A 197 -0.76 -5.90 18.90
C ALA A 197 -1.36 -7.32 18.85
N ARG A 198 -1.85 -7.69 17.67
CA ARG A 198 -2.22 -9.05 17.31
C ARG A 198 -1.28 -9.51 16.21
N HIS A 199 -1.10 -10.80 16.07
CA HIS A 199 -0.28 -11.39 15.02
C HIS A 199 -1.12 -11.62 13.77
N GLY A 200 -0.73 -11.02 12.65
CA GLY A 200 -1.41 -11.19 11.36
C GLY A 200 -0.78 -12.31 10.53
N ILE A 201 -1.58 -13.30 10.11
CA ILE A 201 -1.21 -14.24 9.06
C ILE A 201 -1.96 -13.83 7.80
N CYS A 202 -1.26 -13.24 6.85
CA CYS A 202 -1.82 -12.74 5.60
C CYS A 202 -1.39 -13.63 4.43
N SER A 203 -2.35 -14.14 3.68
CA SER A 203 -2.13 -14.95 2.49
C SER A 203 -2.96 -14.42 1.33
N ASP A 204 -2.46 -14.56 0.10
CA ASP A 204 -3.19 -14.24 -1.12
C ASP A 204 -2.66 -15.07 -2.30
N LEU A 205 -3.50 -15.30 -3.30
CA LEU A 205 -3.11 -16.00 -4.52
C LEU A 205 -2.26 -15.13 -5.46
N SER A 206 -2.36 -13.81 -5.33
CA SER A 206 -1.61 -12.85 -6.15
C SER A 206 -0.22 -12.60 -5.59
N PRO A 207 0.86 -12.91 -6.32
CA PRO A 207 2.23 -12.64 -5.87
C PRO A 207 2.49 -11.15 -5.59
N ILE A 208 1.89 -10.27 -6.40
CA ILE A 208 2.04 -8.81 -6.18
C ILE A 208 1.29 -8.36 -4.93
N ALA A 209 0.14 -8.94 -4.62
CA ALA A 209 -0.59 -8.62 -3.41
C ALA A 209 0.20 -9.02 -2.16
N THR A 210 0.75 -10.24 -2.13
CA THR A 210 1.55 -10.72 -1.01
C THR A 210 2.85 -9.93 -0.84
N LEU A 211 3.49 -9.51 -1.94
CA LEU A 211 4.66 -8.63 -1.90
C LEU A 211 4.32 -7.26 -1.29
N ILE A 212 3.22 -6.65 -1.72
CA ILE A 212 2.76 -5.37 -1.15
C ILE A 212 2.39 -5.56 0.33
N SER A 213 1.67 -6.64 0.66
CA SER A 213 1.32 -6.99 2.05
C SER A 213 2.55 -7.11 2.93
N ALA A 214 3.60 -7.80 2.46
CA ALA A 214 4.87 -7.92 3.17
C ALA A 214 5.50 -6.55 3.42
N ASN A 215 5.59 -5.70 2.40
CA ASN A 215 6.17 -4.35 2.53
C ASN A 215 5.40 -3.43 3.49
N TYR A 216 4.08 -3.64 3.65
CA TYR A 216 3.29 -2.91 4.64
C TYR A 216 3.48 -3.39 6.08
N ASN A 217 3.77 -4.66 6.27
CA ASN A 217 3.70 -5.31 7.57
C ASN A 217 5.06 -5.71 8.15
N LEU A 218 6.13 -5.67 7.36
CA LEU A 218 7.47 -5.95 7.82
C LEU A 218 8.22 -4.65 8.16
N PRO A 219 9.03 -4.67 9.21
CA PRO A 219 9.87 -3.54 9.56
C PRO A 219 10.97 -3.33 8.51
N PHE A 220 11.36 -2.07 8.28
CA PHE A 220 12.47 -1.71 7.41
C PHE A 220 13.21 -0.48 7.95
N ASP A 221 14.45 -0.29 7.53
CA ASP A 221 15.23 0.90 7.86
C ASP A 221 14.87 2.06 6.94
N VAL A 222 14.21 3.08 7.50
CA VAL A 222 13.71 4.25 6.75
C VAL A 222 14.86 5.04 6.12
N ASN A 223 15.97 5.26 6.85
CA ASN A 223 17.08 6.07 6.34
C ASN A 223 17.79 5.37 5.18
N SER A 224 17.97 4.06 5.29
CA SER A 224 18.55 3.24 4.21
C SER A 224 17.64 3.22 2.99
N PHE A 225 16.33 3.10 3.19
CA PHE A 225 15.33 3.18 2.13
C PHE A 225 15.37 4.52 1.40
N GLU A 226 15.29 5.64 2.14
CA GLU A 226 15.34 6.99 1.55
C GLU A 226 16.60 7.22 0.73
N LYS A 227 17.76 6.84 1.29
CA LYS A 227 19.03 6.99 0.59
C LYS A 227 19.06 6.21 -0.73
N LYS A 228 18.60 4.95 -0.72
CA LYS A 228 18.55 4.10 -1.92
C LYS A 228 17.50 4.61 -2.92
N ALA A 229 16.33 4.99 -2.45
CA ALA A 229 15.27 5.53 -3.30
C ALA A 229 15.69 6.84 -3.99
N THR A 230 16.31 7.76 -3.25
CA THR A 230 16.85 9.01 -3.81
C THR A 230 17.89 8.74 -4.88
N ALA A 231 18.86 7.84 -4.63
CA ALA A 231 19.88 7.50 -5.61
C ALA A 231 19.29 6.90 -6.91
N ILE A 232 18.27 6.03 -6.77
CA ILE A 232 17.57 5.47 -7.95
C ILE A 232 16.81 6.56 -8.69
N LEU A 233 16.11 7.46 -8.00
CA LEU A 233 15.39 8.57 -8.64
C LEU A 233 16.35 9.53 -9.37
N GLU A 234 17.49 9.85 -8.79
CA GLU A 234 18.52 10.67 -9.42
C GLU A 234 19.07 10.01 -10.70
N GLN A 235 19.32 8.71 -10.67
CA GLN A 235 19.77 7.97 -11.84
C GLN A 235 18.70 7.96 -12.94
N VAL A 236 17.46 7.65 -12.60
CA VAL A 236 16.32 7.63 -13.54
C VAL A 236 16.09 9.03 -14.12
N GLU A 237 16.23 10.10 -13.32
CA GLU A 237 16.13 11.48 -13.81
C GLU A 237 17.22 11.82 -14.81
N GLN A 238 18.46 11.35 -14.59
CA GLN A 238 19.56 11.57 -15.56
C GLN A 238 19.31 10.85 -16.88
N GLU A 239 18.74 9.65 -16.84
CA GLU A 239 18.52 8.83 -18.04
C GLU A 239 17.24 9.23 -18.80
N LEU A 240 16.16 9.49 -18.07
CA LEU A 240 14.80 9.63 -18.62
C LEU A 240 14.13 10.98 -18.32
N GLY A 241 14.81 11.89 -17.62
CA GLY A 241 14.25 13.20 -17.25
C GLY A 241 13.81 14.05 -18.45
N TRP A 242 14.43 13.85 -19.62
CA TRP A 242 14.05 14.50 -20.86
C TRP A 242 12.60 14.25 -21.28
N MET A 243 12.00 13.10 -20.87
CA MET A 243 10.59 12.79 -21.14
C MET A 243 9.60 13.73 -20.41
N TYR A 244 10.08 14.40 -19.38
CA TYR A 244 9.30 15.33 -18.56
C TYR A 244 9.68 16.79 -18.81
N GLU A 245 10.45 17.07 -19.86
CA GLU A 245 10.76 18.45 -20.27
C GLU A 245 9.67 18.99 -21.17
N THR A 246 9.37 20.27 -21.02
CA THR A 246 8.50 21.02 -21.88
C THR A 246 9.08 22.42 -22.12
N GLU A 247 8.64 23.07 -23.20
CA GLU A 247 9.05 24.43 -23.54
C GLU A 247 7.81 25.31 -23.70
N VAL A 248 7.77 26.39 -22.95
CA VAL A 248 6.70 27.40 -23.05
C VAL A 248 7.36 28.75 -23.30
N GLN A 249 7.06 29.36 -24.45
CA GLN A 249 7.61 30.66 -24.88
C GLN A 249 9.14 30.73 -24.85
N GLY A 250 9.81 29.64 -25.24
CA GLY A 250 11.27 29.54 -25.25
C GLY A 250 11.91 29.25 -23.90
N ILE A 251 11.12 29.07 -22.85
CA ILE A 251 11.60 28.71 -21.51
C ILE A 251 11.38 27.23 -21.28
N LYS A 252 12.48 26.50 -21.04
CA LYS A 252 12.43 25.08 -20.65
C LYS A 252 11.95 24.93 -19.21
N GLY A 253 11.11 23.94 -18.97
CA GLY A 253 10.62 23.59 -17.66
C GLY A 253 10.27 22.11 -17.56
N LYS A 254 9.96 21.64 -16.35
CA LYS A 254 9.46 20.29 -16.12
C LYS A 254 7.94 20.28 -16.15
N ILE A 255 7.36 19.23 -16.73
CA ILE A 255 5.92 18.96 -16.74
C ILE A 255 5.49 18.59 -15.33
N ASN A 256 4.52 19.31 -14.76
CA ASN A 256 3.93 18.93 -13.47
C ASN A 256 2.89 17.82 -13.62
N TYR A 257 2.07 17.90 -14.67
CA TYR A 257 1.07 16.90 -15.03
C TYR A 257 0.68 17.05 -16.50
N VAL A 258 0.10 16.00 -17.05
CA VAL A 258 -0.43 15.98 -18.41
C VAL A 258 -1.94 15.85 -18.35
N VAL A 259 -2.64 16.70 -19.09
CA VAL A 259 -4.10 16.62 -19.22
C VAL A 259 -4.43 15.90 -20.52
N TRP A 260 -5.11 14.78 -20.40
CA TRP A 260 -5.64 14.04 -21.55
C TRP A 260 -7.02 14.57 -21.91
N SER A 261 -7.24 14.78 -23.20
CA SER A 261 -8.53 15.22 -23.73
C SER A 261 -9.02 14.27 -24.80
N ASP A 262 -10.34 14.05 -24.81
CA ASP A 262 -10.99 13.39 -25.93
C ASP A 262 -10.97 14.31 -27.16
N VAL A 263 -10.80 13.71 -28.33
CA VAL A 263 -10.93 14.37 -29.64
C VAL A 263 -12.22 13.92 -30.30
N PHE A 264 -12.96 14.88 -30.85
CA PHE A 264 -14.23 14.64 -31.51
C PHE A 264 -14.25 15.21 -32.94
N SER A 265 -15.11 14.70 -33.79
CA SER A 265 -15.42 15.31 -35.07
C SER A 265 -16.69 16.15 -34.99
N CYS A 266 -16.66 17.34 -35.61
CA CYS A 266 -17.82 18.19 -35.72
C CYS A 266 -18.92 17.53 -36.55
N PRO A 267 -20.21 17.53 -36.11
CA PRO A 267 -21.30 16.90 -36.84
C PRO A 267 -21.64 17.61 -38.16
N SER A 268 -21.22 18.87 -38.32
CA SER A 268 -21.52 19.69 -39.50
C SER A 268 -20.39 19.70 -40.53
N CYS A 269 -19.15 19.92 -40.12
CA CYS A 269 -18.02 20.04 -41.05
C CYS A 269 -17.00 18.90 -40.98
N GLY A 270 -17.14 17.96 -40.04
CA GLY A 270 -16.19 16.89 -39.85
C GLY A 270 -14.84 17.30 -39.25
N GLY A 271 -14.61 18.57 -38.99
CA GLY A 271 -13.35 19.08 -38.41
C GLY A 271 -13.09 18.53 -37.00
N GLU A 272 -11.81 18.29 -36.68
CA GLU A 272 -11.39 17.78 -35.37
C GLU A 272 -11.54 18.85 -34.29
N ILE A 273 -12.03 18.43 -33.13
CA ILE A 273 -12.24 19.25 -31.96
C ILE A 273 -11.61 18.59 -30.77
N VAL A 274 -10.58 19.21 -30.18
CA VAL A 274 -10.00 18.82 -28.89
C VAL A 274 -10.92 19.40 -27.81
N LEU A 275 -11.63 18.51 -27.09
CA LEU A 275 -12.66 18.92 -26.14
C LEU A 275 -12.15 19.91 -25.09
N TRP A 276 -10.95 19.66 -24.56
CA TRP A 276 -10.34 20.53 -23.54
C TRP A 276 -10.22 21.99 -24.02
N ASN A 277 -9.75 22.21 -25.25
CA ASN A 277 -9.49 23.55 -25.77
C ASN A 277 -10.76 24.38 -25.90
N GLU A 278 -11.89 23.74 -26.25
CA GLU A 278 -13.13 24.40 -26.54
C GLU A 278 -14.08 24.47 -25.34
N SER A 279 -13.99 23.54 -24.42
CA SER A 279 -14.92 23.45 -23.29
C SER A 279 -14.38 24.05 -21.99
N VAL A 280 -13.06 24.16 -21.81
CA VAL A 280 -12.46 24.61 -20.56
C VAL A 280 -12.05 26.07 -20.62
N ASN A 281 -12.56 26.84 -19.69
CA ASN A 281 -12.13 28.24 -19.47
C ASN A 281 -11.29 28.28 -18.17
N LEU A 282 -9.97 28.35 -18.34
CA LEU A 282 -9.01 28.34 -17.21
C LEU A 282 -9.12 29.61 -16.35
N GLU A 283 -9.45 30.74 -16.93
CA GLU A 283 -9.60 32.01 -16.19
C GLU A 283 -10.79 31.98 -15.25
N LYS A 284 -11.91 31.44 -15.73
CA LYS A 284 -13.17 31.34 -14.96
C LYS A 284 -13.26 30.04 -14.14
N GLN A 285 -12.34 29.09 -14.37
CA GLN A 285 -12.38 27.72 -13.79
C GLN A 285 -13.72 27.01 -14.06
N GLU A 286 -14.27 27.21 -15.28
CA GLU A 286 -15.55 26.65 -15.71
C GLU A 286 -15.36 25.67 -16.86
N ILE A 287 -16.20 24.65 -16.90
CA ILE A 287 -16.32 23.73 -18.03
C ILE A 287 -17.66 23.95 -18.69
N SER A 288 -17.62 24.40 -19.96
CA SER A 288 -18.83 24.61 -20.75
C SER A 288 -19.34 23.30 -21.33
N SER A 289 -20.62 23.01 -21.13
CA SER A 289 -21.25 21.84 -21.74
C SER A 289 -21.59 22.06 -23.24
N GLU A 290 -21.56 23.31 -23.69
CA GLU A 290 -21.85 23.74 -25.06
C GLU A 290 -20.81 24.77 -25.52
N PHE A 291 -20.35 24.62 -26.74
CA PHE A 291 -19.39 25.55 -27.37
C PHE A 291 -19.58 25.58 -28.90
N LEU A 292 -18.91 26.52 -29.56
CA LEU A 292 -18.98 26.63 -31.03
C LEU A 292 -17.80 25.87 -31.65
N CYS A 293 -18.06 25.18 -32.76
CA CYS A 293 -17.01 24.54 -33.53
C CYS A 293 -15.98 25.58 -34.01
N PRO A 294 -14.67 25.42 -33.76
CA PRO A 294 -13.66 26.39 -34.16
C PRO A 294 -13.52 26.52 -35.69
N HIS A 295 -14.01 25.51 -36.45
CA HIS A 295 -13.91 25.50 -37.92
C HIS A 295 -15.12 26.09 -38.64
N CYS A 296 -16.34 25.87 -38.14
CA CYS A 296 -17.57 26.27 -38.85
C CYS A 296 -18.60 27.01 -38.01
N GLY A 297 -18.35 27.22 -36.73
CA GLY A 297 -19.25 27.93 -35.83
C GLY A 297 -20.51 27.17 -35.43
N THR A 298 -20.68 25.91 -35.83
CA THR A 298 -21.84 25.12 -35.42
C THR A 298 -21.78 24.84 -33.91
N LYS A 299 -22.94 24.90 -33.25
CA LYS A 299 -23.06 24.61 -31.82
C LYS A 299 -22.83 23.14 -31.55
N CYS A 300 -21.81 22.85 -30.72
CA CYS A 300 -21.34 21.51 -30.37
C CYS A 300 -21.59 21.23 -28.88
N THR A 301 -21.88 19.97 -28.60
CA THR A 301 -21.98 19.40 -27.28
C THR A 301 -21.30 18.04 -27.30
N LYS A 302 -20.84 17.52 -26.15
CA LYS A 302 -20.25 16.14 -26.08
C LYS A 302 -21.21 15.07 -26.63
N LYS A 303 -22.54 15.33 -26.64
CA LYS A 303 -23.55 14.35 -27.08
C LYS A 303 -23.79 14.34 -28.57
N ASN A 304 -23.57 15.46 -29.27
CA ASN A 304 -23.87 15.57 -30.73
C ASN A 304 -22.61 15.38 -31.60
N MET A 305 -21.45 15.24 -30.99
CA MET A 305 -20.18 14.99 -31.70
C MET A 305 -19.83 13.50 -31.69
N ASN A 306 -19.08 13.07 -32.68
CA ASN A 306 -18.55 11.69 -32.75
C ASN A 306 -17.13 11.66 -32.22
N LYS A 307 -16.86 10.75 -31.27
CA LYS A 307 -15.51 10.55 -30.73
C LYS A 307 -14.60 9.94 -31.80
N ILE A 308 -13.42 10.52 -31.95
CA ILE A 308 -12.37 10.00 -32.83
C ILE A 308 -11.54 9.01 -32.03
N TRP A 309 -11.31 7.85 -32.62
CA TRP A 309 -10.48 6.79 -32.05
C TRP A 309 -9.26 6.57 -32.96
N GLU A 310 -8.09 6.59 -32.38
CA GLU A 310 -6.85 6.19 -33.06
C GLU A 310 -6.37 4.87 -32.45
N THR A 311 -5.99 3.94 -33.29
CA THR A 311 -5.39 2.68 -32.87
C THR A 311 -3.90 2.79 -33.07
N ALA A 312 -3.14 2.94 -31.95
CA ALA A 312 -1.69 2.83 -31.96
C ALA A 312 -1.30 1.36 -31.72
N PHE A 313 -0.39 0.84 -32.52
CA PHE A 313 0.27 -0.44 -32.26
C PHE A 313 1.63 -0.13 -31.67
N ASP A 314 1.88 -0.64 -30.46
CA ASP A 314 3.24 -0.64 -29.90
C ASP A 314 4.10 -1.56 -30.75
N SER A 315 5.17 -1.00 -31.32
CA SER A 315 6.14 -1.71 -32.16
C SER A 315 7.28 -2.29 -31.33
#